data_894778126425212b10dfc36875c9182c
#
_entry.id   894778126425212b10dfc36875c9182c
#
_cell.length_a   1.000
_cell.length_b   1.000
_cell.length_c   1.000
_cell.angle_alpha   90.00
_cell.angle_beta   90.00
_cell.angle_gamma   90.00
#
_symmetry.space_group_name_H-M   'P 1'
#
loop_
_entity.id
_entity.type
_entity.pdbx_description
1 polymer ?
#
loop_
_entity_poly.entity_id
_entity_poly.type
_entity_poly.pdbx_seq_one_letter_code
_entity_poly.pdbx_strand_id
1 'polypeptide(L)'
;AVARSGRKVTVKEVCKRITERSSYSKGELEGCIGEFLLEIVNVLEEGNIVQMGDLGNFRMSIKTGTPTDTVKEFKASCIDKGKVLFYPGSDLRKLCKTLDYTLYKSDSSADSDKDPLPDDGDDNQGGSGSGEAPDPAA
;
A
#
# COMPACT_ATOMS: atom_id res chain seq x y z
N ALA A 1 22.67 -7.63 -3.02
CA ALA A 1 21.97 -8.52 -2.09
C ALA A 1 20.49 -8.17 -2.07
N VAL A 2 19.62 -9.16 -2.12
CA VAL A 2 18.16 -8.98 -2.06
C VAL A 2 17.66 -9.66 -0.80
N ALA A 3 16.83 -8.94 -0.02
CA ALA A 3 16.22 -9.52 1.16
C ALA A 3 15.10 -10.50 0.75
N ARG A 4 15.12 -11.72 1.32
CA ARG A 4 14.02 -12.68 1.15
C ARG A 4 12.94 -12.36 2.18
N SER A 5 11.74 -12.05 1.72
CA SER A 5 10.58 -11.85 2.59
C SER A 5 10.02 -13.19 3.07
N GLY A 6 9.55 -13.22 4.30
CA GLY A 6 8.80 -14.35 4.84
C GLY A 6 7.36 -14.38 4.31
N ARG A 7 6.49 -15.15 4.99
CA ARG A 7 5.08 -15.24 4.63
C ARG A 7 4.35 -13.90 4.82
N LYS A 8 3.31 -13.68 4.04
CA LYS A 8 2.41 -12.52 4.21
C LYS A 8 1.59 -12.69 5.50
N VAL A 9 1.56 -11.66 6.34
CA VAL A 9 0.76 -11.58 7.56
C VAL A 9 -0.34 -10.56 7.33
N THR A 10 -1.58 -10.98 7.39
CA THR A 10 -2.75 -10.10 7.17
C THR A 10 -3.12 -9.31 8.42
N VAL A 11 -3.88 -8.22 8.24
CA VAL A 11 -4.44 -7.43 9.35
C VAL A 11 -5.25 -8.33 10.29
N LYS A 12 -6.03 -9.26 9.77
CA LYS A 12 -6.82 -10.22 10.57
C LYS A 12 -5.93 -11.09 11.48
N GLU A 13 -4.78 -11.50 10.99
CA GLU A 13 -3.83 -12.27 11.79
C GLU A 13 -3.15 -11.39 12.87
N VAL A 14 -2.86 -10.15 12.56
CA VAL A 14 -2.35 -9.18 13.55
C VAL A 14 -3.41 -8.93 14.63
N CYS A 15 -4.67 -8.71 14.25
CA CYS A 15 -5.79 -8.57 15.20
C CYS A 15 -5.91 -9.79 16.12
N LYS A 16 -5.81 -11.01 15.56
CA LYS A 16 -5.83 -12.25 16.36
C LYS A 16 -4.73 -12.24 17.43
N ARG A 17 -3.50 -11.90 17.07
CA ARG A 17 -2.39 -11.83 18.04
C ARG A 17 -2.59 -10.77 19.12
N ILE A 18 -3.29 -9.68 18.81
CA ILE A 18 -3.61 -8.65 19.79
C ILE A 18 -4.69 -9.14 20.74
N THR A 19 -5.75 -9.81 20.24
CA THR A 19 -6.83 -10.34 21.07
C THR A 19 -6.37 -11.43 22.05
N GLU A 20 -5.33 -12.18 21.72
CA GLU A 20 -4.75 -13.20 22.63
C GLU A 20 -4.12 -12.59 23.90
N ARG A 21 -3.80 -11.30 23.90
CA ARG A 21 -3.15 -10.59 25.02
C ARG A 21 -3.91 -9.34 25.49
N SER A 22 -5.10 -9.13 25.00
CA SER A 22 -5.95 -7.98 25.36
C SER A 22 -7.40 -8.43 25.53
N SER A 23 -8.21 -7.57 26.13
CA SER A 23 -9.64 -7.81 26.36
C SER A 23 -10.52 -7.41 25.15
N TYR A 24 -9.95 -6.95 24.06
CA TYR A 24 -10.73 -6.59 22.88
C TYR A 24 -11.29 -7.83 22.18
N SER A 25 -12.53 -7.75 21.71
CA SER A 25 -13.07 -8.78 20.84
C SER A 25 -12.46 -8.64 19.42
N LYS A 26 -12.39 -9.74 18.70
CA LYS A 26 -11.82 -9.76 17.35
C LYS A 26 -12.58 -8.85 16.39
N GLY A 27 -13.92 -8.86 16.46
CA GLY A 27 -14.76 -8.04 15.58
C GLY A 27 -14.62 -6.54 15.83
N GLU A 28 -14.58 -6.14 17.10
CA GLU A 28 -14.35 -4.73 17.46
C GLU A 28 -13.00 -4.23 16.99
N LEU A 29 -11.96 -5.03 17.15
CA LEU A 29 -10.61 -4.66 16.74
C LEU A 29 -10.48 -4.59 15.21
N GLU A 30 -11.03 -5.56 14.49
CA GLU A 30 -11.05 -5.54 13.01
C GLU A 30 -11.83 -4.33 12.49
N GLY A 31 -12.97 -4.00 13.08
CA GLY A 31 -13.76 -2.83 12.75
C GLY A 31 -13.00 -1.53 12.99
N CYS A 32 -12.43 -1.37 14.18
CA CYS A 32 -11.65 -0.18 14.54
C CYS A 32 -10.44 0.03 13.60
N ILE A 33 -9.72 -1.03 13.27
CA ILE A 33 -8.59 -0.94 12.33
C ILE A 33 -9.09 -0.61 10.92
N GLY A 34 -10.23 -1.15 10.50
CA GLY A 34 -10.84 -0.83 9.21
C GLY A 34 -11.15 0.66 9.08
N GLU A 35 -11.83 1.23 10.06
CA GLU A 35 -12.13 2.68 10.12
C GLU A 35 -10.84 3.52 10.18
N PHE A 36 -9.87 3.09 10.95
CA PHE A 36 -8.58 3.78 11.04
C PHE A 36 -7.84 3.83 9.69
N LEU A 37 -7.83 2.73 8.94
CA LEU A 37 -7.21 2.69 7.62
C LEU A 37 -7.95 3.58 6.62
N LEU A 38 -9.30 3.60 6.68
CA LEU A 38 -10.11 4.49 5.86
C LEU A 38 -9.80 5.95 6.14
N GLU A 39 -9.71 6.32 7.41
CA GLU A 39 -9.42 7.70 7.82
C GLU A 39 -8.01 8.14 7.41
N ILE A 40 -7.03 7.25 7.41
CA ILE A 40 -5.69 7.54 6.85
C ILE A 40 -5.80 7.99 5.38
N VAL A 41 -6.60 7.29 4.58
CA VAL A 41 -6.79 7.63 3.17
C VAL A 41 -7.44 9.01 3.03
N ASN A 42 -8.50 9.29 3.79
CA ASN A 42 -9.19 10.59 3.77
C ASN A 42 -8.24 11.74 4.11
N VAL A 43 -7.46 11.60 5.18
CA VAL A 43 -6.50 12.63 5.61
C VAL A 43 -5.41 12.87 4.55
N LEU A 44 -4.97 11.82 3.87
CA LEU A 44 -3.99 11.93 2.78
C LEU A 44 -4.59 12.58 1.53
N GLU A 45 -5.87 12.32 1.22
CA GLU A 45 -6.59 12.98 0.12
C GLU A 45 -6.72 14.49 0.33
N GLU A 46 -6.89 14.94 1.57
CA GLU A 46 -6.87 16.35 1.94
C GLU A 46 -5.48 17.01 1.78
N GLY A 47 -4.44 16.24 1.45
CA GLY A 47 -3.07 16.72 1.33
C GLY A 47 -2.32 16.82 2.66
N ASN A 48 -2.88 16.31 3.74
CA ASN A 48 -2.29 16.35 5.07
C ASN A 48 -1.23 15.23 5.26
N ILE A 49 -0.48 15.35 6.35
CA ILE A 49 0.50 14.35 6.78
C ILE A 49 -0.11 13.52 7.90
N VAL A 50 -0.13 12.20 7.75
CA VAL A 50 -0.56 11.29 8.80
C VAL A 50 0.64 10.92 9.66
N GLN A 51 0.61 11.31 10.93
CA GLN A 51 1.64 10.97 11.91
C GLN A 51 1.18 9.80 12.77
N MET A 52 1.90 8.68 12.71
CA MET A 52 1.62 7.46 13.46
C MET A 52 2.64 7.23 14.60
N GLY A 53 3.03 8.31 15.27
CA GLY A 53 3.98 8.26 16.37
C GLY A 53 5.31 7.59 15.98
N ASP A 54 5.75 6.66 16.82
CA ASP A 54 7.04 5.95 16.63
C ASP A 54 7.07 5.00 15.44
N LEU A 55 5.91 4.67 14.85
CA LEU A 55 5.85 3.88 13.63
C LEU A 55 6.36 4.68 12.43
N GLY A 56 5.93 5.93 12.28
CA GLY A 56 6.36 6.79 11.18
C GLY A 56 5.27 7.69 10.64
N ASN A 57 5.54 8.28 9.48
CA ASN A 57 4.65 9.26 8.87
C ASN A 57 4.37 8.91 7.42
N PHE A 58 3.12 9.11 6.99
CA PHE A 58 2.71 9.04 5.60
C PHE A 58 2.43 10.43 5.06
N ARG A 59 2.80 10.69 3.82
CA ARG A 59 2.42 11.90 3.10
C ARG A 59 2.25 11.64 1.61
N MET A 60 1.44 12.47 0.98
CA MET A 60 1.36 12.51 -0.47
C MET A 60 2.53 13.27 -1.08
N SER A 61 2.97 12.82 -2.23
CA SER A 61 3.93 13.49 -3.10
C SER A 61 3.46 13.35 -4.53
N ILE A 62 4.03 14.11 -5.43
CA ILE A 62 3.76 14.04 -6.86
C ILE A 62 5.00 13.54 -7.59
N LYS A 63 4.76 12.77 -8.64
CA LYS A 63 5.77 12.48 -9.64
C LYS A 63 5.52 13.37 -10.84
N THR A 64 6.53 14.14 -11.23
CA THR A 64 6.49 14.96 -12.45
C THR A 64 7.12 14.16 -13.61
N GLY A 65 6.53 14.26 -14.78
CA GLY A 65 7.04 13.62 -15.99
C GLY A 65 8.21 14.41 -16.58
N THR A 66 7.91 15.37 -17.42
CA THR A 66 8.94 16.17 -18.14
C THR A 66 9.43 17.33 -17.29
N PRO A 67 10.75 17.54 -17.17
CA PRO A 67 11.29 18.75 -16.56
C PRO A 67 10.86 20.00 -17.36
N THR A 68 10.50 21.07 -16.68
CA THR A 68 10.21 22.38 -17.25
C THR A 68 11.29 23.38 -16.84
N ASP A 69 11.73 24.22 -17.78
CA ASP A 69 12.82 25.15 -17.53
C ASP A 69 12.39 26.34 -16.64
N THR A 70 11.10 26.65 -16.62
CA THR A 70 10.56 27.77 -15.84
C THR A 70 9.33 27.38 -15.02
N VAL A 71 9.15 28.05 -13.87
CA VAL A 71 7.99 27.86 -12.99
C VAL A 71 6.66 28.19 -13.70
N LYS A 72 6.70 29.12 -14.69
CA LYS A 72 5.51 29.53 -15.45
C LYS A 72 5.02 28.44 -16.43
N GLU A 73 5.91 27.56 -16.85
CA GLU A 73 5.59 26.45 -17.76
C GLU A 73 5.06 25.22 -17.01
N PHE A 74 5.25 25.18 -15.70
CA PHE A 74 4.73 24.08 -14.87
C PHE A 74 3.20 24.18 -14.77
N LYS A 75 2.51 23.21 -15.32
CA LYS A 75 1.05 23.06 -15.30
C LYS A 75 0.65 21.76 -14.63
N ALA A 76 -0.60 21.63 -14.23
CA ALA A 76 -1.14 20.39 -13.66
C ALA A 76 -0.93 19.19 -14.59
N SER A 77 -0.90 19.41 -15.91
CA SER A 77 -0.59 18.38 -16.92
C SER A 77 0.85 17.85 -16.86
N CYS A 78 1.75 18.51 -16.15
CA CYS A 78 3.12 18.04 -15.95
C CYS A 78 3.22 17.02 -14.79
N ILE A 79 2.12 16.84 -14.03
CA ILE A 79 2.02 15.86 -12.96
C ILE A 79 1.61 14.53 -13.59
N ASP A 80 2.48 13.54 -13.51
CA ASP A 80 2.23 12.19 -14.01
C ASP A 80 1.29 11.44 -13.06
N LYS A 81 1.69 11.30 -11.79
CA LYS A 81 0.85 10.62 -10.78
C LYS A 81 1.17 11.05 -9.36
N GLY A 82 0.19 10.85 -8.47
CA GLY A 82 0.41 10.91 -7.04
C GLY A 82 1.26 9.73 -6.55
N LYS A 83 2.00 9.94 -5.48
CA LYS A 83 2.82 8.93 -4.83
C LYS A 83 2.70 9.05 -3.32
N VAL A 84 2.44 7.93 -2.64
CA VAL A 84 2.50 7.89 -1.18
C VAL A 84 3.95 7.67 -0.75
N LEU A 85 4.43 8.50 0.15
CA LEU A 85 5.74 8.37 0.78
C LEU A 85 5.56 7.99 2.24
N PHE A 86 6.32 6.99 2.67
CA PHE A 86 6.40 6.57 4.06
C PHE A 86 7.77 6.90 4.64
N TYR A 87 7.79 7.54 5.79
CA TYR A 87 8.99 7.86 6.54
C TYR A 87 8.97 7.09 7.85
N PRO A 88 9.84 6.10 8.03
CA PRO A 88 9.85 5.28 9.24
C PRO A 88 10.19 6.10 10.48
N GLY A 89 9.47 5.84 11.56
CA GLY A 89 9.68 6.44 12.87
C GLY A 89 10.82 5.81 13.65
N SER A 90 10.91 6.16 14.93
CA SER A 90 12.01 5.73 15.82
C SER A 90 12.09 4.22 15.97
N ASP A 91 10.95 3.54 16.12
CA ASP A 91 10.92 2.10 16.38
C ASP A 91 11.32 1.28 15.16
N LEU A 92 10.86 1.65 13.98
CA LEU A 92 11.28 0.99 12.74
C LEU A 92 12.75 1.25 12.42
N ARG A 93 13.25 2.45 12.72
CA ARG A 93 14.69 2.75 12.56
C ARG A 93 15.57 1.95 13.52
N LYS A 94 15.10 1.76 14.77
CA LYS A 94 15.78 0.88 15.73
C LYS A 94 15.78 -0.55 15.23
N LEU A 95 14.62 -1.05 14.79
CA LEU A 95 14.50 -2.39 14.23
C LEU A 95 15.50 -2.62 13.09
N CYS A 96 15.61 -1.69 12.13
CA CYS A 96 16.55 -1.80 11.02
C CYS A 96 18.02 -1.91 11.47
N LYS A 97 18.35 -1.35 12.65
CA LYS A 97 19.72 -1.42 13.20
C LYS A 97 20.00 -2.71 13.98
N THR A 98 18.95 -3.36 14.50
CA THR A 98 19.07 -4.54 15.37
C THR A 98 18.76 -5.84 14.64
N LEU A 99 18.37 -5.79 13.36
CA LEU A 99 18.10 -6.98 12.56
C LEU A 99 19.40 -7.74 12.29
N ASP A 100 19.39 -9.02 12.66
CA ASP A 100 20.44 -9.97 12.27
C ASP A 100 20.14 -10.53 10.88
N TYR A 101 21.15 -10.56 10.04
CA TYR A 101 21.05 -11.05 8.67
C TYR A 101 21.76 -12.38 8.54
N THR A 102 21.03 -13.42 8.10
CA THR A 102 21.60 -14.70 7.76
C THR A 102 21.70 -14.87 6.25
N LEU A 103 22.82 -15.40 5.77
CA LEU A 103 22.98 -15.68 4.35
C LEU A 103 22.15 -16.92 4.00
N TYR A 104 21.14 -16.75 3.15
CA TYR A 104 20.41 -17.87 2.60
C TYR A 104 21.21 -18.45 1.40
N LYS A 105 21.70 -19.66 1.55
CA LYS A 105 22.23 -20.43 0.42
C LYS A 105 21.05 -21.17 -0.20
N SER A 106 20.66 -20.78 -1.40
CA SER A 106 19.73 -21.58 -2.19
C SER A 106 20.50 -22.83 -2.66
N ASP A 107 20.19 -23.99 -2.10
CA ASP A 107 20.53 -25.23 -2.76
C ASP A 107 19.80 -25.23 -4.09
N SER A 108 20.54 -25.34 -5.18
CA SER A 108 20.04 -25.30 -6.55
C SER A 108 19.35 -26.61 -6.92
N SER A 109 18.25 -26.92 -6.26
CA SER A 109 17.33 -27.97 -6.67
C SER A 109 15.92 -27.64 -6.18
N ALA A 110 15.06 -27.34 -7.14
CA ALA A 110 13.61 -27.18 -7.02
C ALA A 110 13.14 -26.02 -6.11
N ASP A 111 12.80 -24.88 -6.69
CA ASP A 111 11.44 -24.38 -6.54
C ASP A 111 11.15 -23.26 -7.54
N SER A 112 10.25 -23.55 -8.45
CA SER A 112 9.63 -22.58 -9.36
C SER A 112 8.36 -22.01 -8.73
N ASP A 113 8.46 -21.44 -7.53
CA ASP A 113 7.46 -20.56 -6.97
C ASP A 113 7.94 -19.12 -7.06
N LYS A 114 7.87 -18.58 -8.28
CA LYS A 114 7.83 -17.14 -8.49
C LYS A 114 6.47 -16.66 -8.06
N ASP A 115 6.37 -16.18 -6.83
CA ASP A 115 5.30 -15.27 -6.45
C ASP A 115 5.44 -14.02 -7.34
N PRO A 116 4.50 -13.74 -8.24
CA PRO A 116 4.56 -12.53 -9.06
C PRO A 116 4.45 -11.33 -8.12
N LEU A 117 5.39 -10.41 -8.24
CA LEU A 117 5.24 -9.06 -7.71
C LEU A 117 3.89 -8.54 -8.17
N PRO A 118 3.14 -7.79 -7.35
CA PRO A 118 1.94 -7.13 -7.83
C PRO A 118 2.36 -6.22 -8.98
N ASP A 119 1.95 -6.65 -10.17
CA ASP A 119 2.01 -5.87 -11.39
C ASP A 119 1.01 -4.72 -11.18
N ASP A 120 1.50 -3.49 -11.21
CA ASP A 120 0.68 -2.29 -11.31
C ASP A 120 0.08 -2.26 -12.72
N GLY A 121 -0.80 -3.22 -13.01
CA GLY A 121 -1.50 -3.36 -14.27
C GLY A 121 -2.50 -2.23 -14.43
N ASP A 122 -2.15 -1.32 -15.27
CA ASP A 122 -2.98 -0.30 -15.91
C ASP A 122 -3.95 -1.00 -16.89
N ASP A 123 -5.10 -1.48 -16.37
CA ASP A 123 -6.19 -1.99 -17.21
C ASP A 123 -7.19 -0.88 -17.52
N ASN A 124 -6.80 -0.05 -18.46
CA ASN A 124 -7.73 0.73 -19.24
C ASN A 124 -8.18 -0.09 -20.47
N GLN A 125 -9.27 -0.83 -20.35
CA GLN A 125 -9.99 -1.37 -21.52
C GLN A 125 -11.44 -0.92 -21.50
N GLY A 126 -11.71 0.13 -22.27
CA GLY A 126 -13.02 0.53 -22.71
C GLY A 126 -13.65 -0.57 -23.57
N GLY A 127 -14.72 -1.18 -23.05
CA GLY A 127 -15.60 -2.07 -23.78
C GLY A 127 -16.95 -1.41 -24.00
N SER A 128 -17.14 -0.82 -25.17
CA SER A 128 -18.44 -0.45 -25.71
C SER A 128 -19.23 -1.73 -26.00
N GLY A 129 -20.30 -1.96 -25.25
CA GLY A 129 -21.25 -3.02 -25.49
C GLY A 129 -22.67 -2.45 -25.51
N SER A 130 -23.16 -2.11 -26.69
CA SER A 130 -24.55 -1.85 -26.97
C SER A 130 -25.35 -3.14 -26.82
N GLY A 131 -26.13 -3.26 -25.76
CA GLY A 131 -27.12 -4.32 -25.55
C GLY A 131 -28.51 -3.74 -25.58
N GLU A 132 -29.19 -4.00 -26.67
CA GLU A 132 -30.59 -3.69 -27.01
C GLU A 132 -31.53 -4.42 -26.02
N ALA A 133 -32.42 -3.68 -25.37
CA ALA A 133 -33.45 -4.22 -24.50
C ALA A 133 -34.65 -4.69 -25.34
N PRO A 134 -35.24 -5.85 -25.06
CA PRO A 134 -36.48 -6.25 -25.72
C PRO A 134 -37.70 -5.55 -25.09
N ASP A 135 -38.56 -5.05 -25.98
CA ASP A 135 -39.84 -4.40 -25.76
C ASP A 135 -40.87 -5.37 -25.14
N PRO A 136 -41.62 -5.01 -24.09
CA PRO A 136 -42.70 -5.82 -23.56
C PRO A 136 -44.04 -5.34 -24.08
N ALA A 137 -44.48 -5.82 -25.23
CA ALA A 137 -45.90 -5.75 -25.63
C ALA A 137 -46.19 -6.72 -26.79
N ALA A 138 -46.68 -7.90 -26.42
CA ALA A 138 -47.74 -8.66 -27.16
C ALA A 138 -48.22 -9.81 -26.30
#